data_a6d3332527a41218e7a3af85d5d25d91
#
_entry.id   a6d3332527a41218e7a3af85d5d25d91
#
_cell.length_a   1.000
_cell.length_b   1.000
_cell.length_c   1.000
_cell.angle_alpha   90.00
_cell.angle_beta   90.00
_cell.angle_gamma   90.00
#
_symmetry.space_group_name_H-M   'P 1'
#
loop_
_entity.id
_entity.type
_entity.pdbx_description
1 polymer ?
#
loop_
_entity_poly.entity_id
_entity_poly.type
_entity_poly.pdbx_seq_one_letter_code
_entity_poly.pdbx_strand_id
1 'polypeptide(L)'
;EVDHIYWQQSFGDKSVFEALPEGPERSYAMINYGPWDRLDNNAPFIAGYGERPAGARFYPEDMTREEFDAFDDPLKLNPYTLIRRGEDGKLKTVWYHEEYAENIDKIARYLESAATMTIKESVRNYLLKRADALRTDDYYESDLAWMDMKDSKMDLVIGPIEDYEDGINGVKT
;
A
#
# COMPACT_ATOMS: atom_id res chain seq x y z
N GLU A 1 3.26 10.88 1.00
CA GLU A 1 2.73 9.93 1.98
C GLU A 1 2.33 8.59 1.32
N VAL A 2 1.58 8.59 0.21
CA VAL A 2 1.23 7.34 -0.53
C VAL A 2 2.49 6.58 -0.95
N ASP A 3 3.47 7.27 -1.54
CA ASP A 3 4.76 6.70 -1.89
C ASP A 3 5.47 6.06 -0.68
N HIS A 4 5.36 6.68 0.50
CA HIS A 4 5.93 6.14 1.72
C HIS A 4 5.25 4.84 2.16
N ILE A 5 3.91 4.77 2.09
CA ILE A 5 3.16 3.53 2.37
C ILE A 5 3.59 2.43 1.40
N TYR A 6 3.69 2.74 0.10
CA TYR A 6 4.09 1.76 -0.89
C TYR A 6 5.53 1.23 -0.67
N TRP A 7 6.45 2.10 -0.21
CA TRP A 7 7.77 1.66 0.23
C TRP A 7 7.68 0.68 1.40
N GLN A 8 6.84 0.99 2.40
CA GLN A 8 6.64 0.10 3.56
C GLN A 8 6.05 -1.25 3.15
N GLN A 9 5.14 -1.29 2.19
CA GLN A 9 4.55 -2.51 1.67
C GLN A 9 5.51 -3.33 0.79
N SER A 10 6.38 -2.66 0.03
CA SER A 10 7.28 -3.30 -0.93
C SER A 10 8.58 -3.79 -0.32
N PHE A 11 9.26 -2.93 0.46
CA PHE A 11 10.59 -3.19 1.02
C PHE A 11 10.69 -2.82 2.51
N GLY A 12 10.15 -1.67 2.91
CA GLY A 12 10.27 -1.11 4.24
C GLY A 12 10.96 0.25 4.23
N ASP A 13 12.16 0.34 4.77
CA ASP A 13 12.88 1.61 4.92
C ASP A 13 13.65 1.99 3.65
N LYS A 14 13.15 2.97 2.91
CA LYS A 14 13.82 3.49 1.70
C LYS A 14 15.13 4.22 1.98
N SER A 15 15.39 4.63 3.23
CA SER A 15 16.62 5.37 3.58
C SER A 15 17.87 4.57 3.30
N VAL A 16 17.77 3.24 3.29
CA VAL A 16 18.85 2.31 2.90
C VAL A 16 19.36 2.63 1.48
N PHE A 17 18.43 2.90 0.55
CA PHE A 17 18.79 3.23 -0.84
C PHE A 17 19.11 4.71 -1.02
N GLU A 18 18.51 5.59 -0.24
CA GLU A 18 18.85 7.02 -0.22
C GLU A 18 20.30 7.25 0.26
N ALA A 19 20.84 6.34 1.08
CA ALA A 19 22.23 6.36 1.54
C ALA A 19 23.26 5.84 0.52
N LEU A 20 22.82 5.19 -0.57
CA LEU A 20 23.71 4.76 -1.65
C LEU A 20 24.29 5.98 -2.37
N PRO A 21 25.51 5.87 -2.94
CA PRO A 21 26.07 6.91 -3.79
C PRO A 21 25.10 7.29 -4.92
N GLU A 22 25.07 8.57 -5.27
CA GLU A 22 24.28 9.00 -6.42
C GLU A 22 24.75 8.30 -7.70
N GLY A 23 23.79 7.71 -8.43
CA GLY A 23 24.11 6.95 -9.63
C GLY A 23 22.97 6.09 -10.11
N PRO A 24 23.18 5.31 -11.18
CA PRO A 24 22.15 4.47 -11.79
C PRO A 24 21.59 3.44 -10.81
N GLU A 25 22.41 2.81 -9.99
CA GLU A 25 21.99 1.78 -9.03
C GLU A 25 20.99 2.33 -8.01
N ARG A 26 21.32 3.48 -7.37
CA ARG A 26 20.40 4.18 -6.48
C ARG A 26 19.11 4.57 -7.19
N SER A 27 19.21 5.18 -8.36
CA SER A 27 18.04 5.62 -9.13
C SER A 27 17.14 4.44 -9.50
N TYR A 28 17.74 3.32 -9.88
CA TYR A 28 16.99 2.11 -10.25
C TYR A 28 16.31 1.47 -9.04
N ALA A 29 16.98 1.43 -7.88
CA ALA A 29 16.37 0.97 -6.63
C ALA A 29 15.17 1.83 -6.23
N MET A 30 15.27 3.15 -6.38
CA MET A 30 14.16 4.07 -6.09
C MET A 30 12.97 3.85 -7.03
N ILE A 31 13.20 3.56 -8.31
CA ILE A 31 12.13 3.27 -9.29
C ILE A 31 11.47 1.91 -9.00
N ASN A 32 12.25 0.92 -8.61
CA ASN A 32 11.76 -0.43 -8.34
C ASN A 32 11.19 -0.64 -6.91
N TYR A 33 11.25 0.38 -6.06
CA TYR A 33 10.88 0.28 -4.64
C TYR A 33 11.61 -0.86 -3.91
N GLY A 34 12.88 -1.03 -4.21
CA GLY A 34 13.71 -2.07 -3.64
C GLY A 34 14.83 -2.55 -4.56
N PRO A 35 15.56 -3.60 -4.16
CA PRO A 35 16.75 -4.08 -4.87
C PRO A 35 16.41 -5.10 -5.97
N TRP A 36 15.13 -5.24 -6.37
CA TRP A 36 14.66 -6.25 -7.32
C TRP A 36 14.13 -5.60 -8.59
N ASP A 37 14.58 -6.12 -9.75
CA ASP A 37 14.13 -5.67 -11.05
C ASP A 37 12.74 -6.20 -11.38
N ARG A 38 11.73 -5.34 -11.30
CA ARG A 38 10.33 -5.69 -11.59
C ARG A 38 10.09 -6.10 -13.04
N LEU A 39 10.97 -5.72 -13.95
CA LEU A 39 10.89 -6.09 -15.37
C LEU A 39 11.63 -7.41 -15.69
N ASP A 40 12.45 -7.90 -14.75
CA ASP A 40 13.19 -9.18 -14.90
C ASP A 40 12.85 -10.14 -13.75
N ASN A 41 11.57 -10.49 -13.62
CA ASN A 41 11.06 -11.47 -12.65
C ASN A 41 11.52 -11.21 -11.20
N ASN A 42 11.67 -9.94 -10.81
CA ASN A 42 12.21 -9.53 -9.52
C ASN A 42 13.61 -10.07 -9.23
N ALA A 43 14.46 -10.21 -10.23
CA ALA A 43 15.86 -10.57 -10.04
C ALA A 43 16.56 -9.49 -9.18
N PRO A 44 17.34 -9.86 -8.15
CA PRO A 44 18.08 -8.90 -7.35
C PRO A 44 19.23 -8.30 -8.17
N PHE A 45 19.33 -6.98 -8.24
CA PHE A 45 20.38 -6.26 -8.95
C PHE A 45 21.38 -5.56 -8.00
N ILE A 46 21.07 -5.50 -6.71
CA ILE A 46 22.01 -5.00 -5.68
C ILE A 46 22.61 -6.17 -4.93
N ALA A 47 23.94 -6.19 -4.84
CA ALA A 47 24.66 -7.25 -4.14
C ALA A 47 24.24 -7.33 -2.66
N GLY A 48 24.11 -8.56 -2.15
CA GLY A 48 23.72 -8.83 -0.76
C GLY A 48 22.23 -9.03 -0.52
N TYR A 49 21.39 -8.79 -1.51
CA TYR A 49 19.97 -9.12 -1.46
C TYR A 49 19.67 -10.47 -2.14
N GLY A 50 18.83 -11.28 -1.50
CA GLY A 50 18.31 -12.53 -2.03
C GLY A 50 17.06 -12.34 -2.89
N GLU A 51 16.32 -13.42 -3.08
CA GLU A 51 15.03 -13.39 -3.77
C GLU A 51 14.03 -12.45 -3.07
N ARG A 52 13.17 -11.83 -3.87
CA ARG A 52 12.11 -10.99 -3.33
C ARG A 52 11.12 -11.85 -2.54
N PRO A 53 10.77 -11.48 -1.29
CA PRO A 53 9.72 -12.18 -0.55
C PRO A 53 8.41 -12.20 -1.32
N ALA A 54 7.81 -13.38 -1.53
CA ALA A 54 6.58 -13.54 -2.31
C ALA A 54 5.40 -12.71 -1.75
N GLY A 55 5.33 -12.56 -0.44
CA GLY A 55 4.30 -11.78 0.24
C GLY A 55 4.63 -10.31 0.41
N ALA A 56 5.71 -9.81 -0.22
CA ALA A 56 6.24 -8.49 0.04
C ALA A 56 6.30 -8.23 1.56
N ARG A 57 5.77 -7.12 2.06
CA ARG A 57 5.68 -6.87 3.50
C ARG A 57 4.23 -6.89 4.03
N PHE A 58 3.34 -7.54 3.30
CA PHE A 58 1.97 -7.78 3.78
C PHE A 58 1.90 -8.85 4.88
N TYR A 59 2.91 -9.72 4.95
CA TYR A 59 3.00 -10.85 5.88
C TYR A 59 4.33 -10.83 6.65
N PRO A 60 4.40 -11.50 7.82
CA PRO A 60 5.69 -11.74 8.48
C PRO A 60 6.62 -12.58 7.59
N GLU A 61 7.90 -12.24 7.55
CA GLU A 61 8.89 -12.92 6.71
C GLU A 61 9.07 -14.40 7.08
N ASP A 62 8.86 -14.73 8.36
CA ASP A 62 8.97 -16.08 8.92
C ASP A 62 7.66 -16.88 8.90
N MET A 63 6.57 -16.31 8.35
CA MET A 63 5.28 -16.99 8.28
C MET A 63 5.32 -18.18 7.33
N THR A 64 4.86 -19.34 7.80
CA THR A 64 4.68 -20.51 6.93
C THR A 64 3.27 -20.56 6.35
N ARG A 65 3.09 -21.34 5.28
CA ARG A 65 1.78 -21.55 4.67
C ARG A 65 0.84 -22.27 5.62
N GLU A 66 1.34 -23.26 6.34
CA GLU A 66 0.58 -24.05 7.32
C GLU A 66 0.09 -23.18 8.48
N GLU A 67 0.96 -22.26 8.95
CA GLU A 67 0.58 -21.30 10.00
C GLU A 67 -0.52 -20.36 9.51
N PHE A 68 -0.40 -19.83 8.29
CA PHE A 68 -1.44 -18.97 7.70
C PHE A 68 -2.76 -19.73 7.52
N ASP A 69 -2.72 -20.97 7.03
CA ASP A 69 -3.93 -21.76 6.81
C ASP A 69 -4.64 -22.08 8.15
N ALA A 70 -3.88 -22.35 9.20
CA ALA A 70 -4.39 -22.59 10.54
C ALA A 70 -4.87 -21.33 11.28
N PHE A 71 -4.50 -20.14 10.80
CA PHE A 71 -4.92 -18.87 11.40
C PHE A 71 -6.40 -18.61 11.13
N ASP A 72 -7.22 -18.72 12.18
CA ASP A 72 -8.69 -18.56 12.11
C ASP A 72 -9.10 -17.11 12.37
N ASP A 73 -8.92 -16.27 11.34
CA ASP A 73 -9.37 -14.87 11.34
C ASP A 73 -10.09 -14.59 10.01
N PRO A 74 -11.37 -14.19 10.02
CA PRO A 74 -12.13 -13.90 8.81
C PRO A 74 -11.55 -12.75 7.98
N LEU A 75 -10.75 -11.88 8.59
CA LEU A 75 -10.12 -10.74 7.93
C LEU A 75 -8.76 -11.09 7.30
N LYS A 76 -8.23 -12.30 7.47
CA LYS A 76 -6.91 -12.67 6.94
C LYS A 76 -6.80 -12.55 5.41
N LEU A 77 -7.92 -12.67 4.70
CA LEU A 77 -8.02 -12.50 3.24
C LEU A 77 -8.69 -11.17 2.84
N ASN A 78 -8.91 -10.24 3.77
CA ASN A 78 -9.39 -8.92 3.41
C ASN A 78 -8.27 -8.14 2.68
N PRO A 79 -8.56 -7.47 1.54
CA PRO A 79 -7.54 -6.76 0.74
C PRO A 79 -6.85 -5.61 1.47
N TYR A 80 -7.52 -5.02 2.45
CA TYR A 80 -7.06 -3.82 3.16
C TYR A 80 -6.48 -4.11 4.54
N THR A 81 -5.95 -5.32 4.73
CA THR A 81 -5.33 -5.74 6.00
C THR A 81 -3.95 -6.32 5.78
N LEU A 82 -3.15 -6.24 6.82
CA LEU A 82 -1.83 -6.87 6.92
C LEU A 82 -1.89 -8.02 7.90
N ILE A 83 -1.00 -8.99 7.72
CA ILE A 83 -0.75 -10.00 8.74
C ILE A 83 0.52 -9.61 9.48
N ARG A 84 0.45 -9.61 10.80
CA ARG A 84 1.56 -9.24 11.69
C ARG A 84 1.71 -10.29 12.80
N ARG A 85 2.83 -10.26 13.52
CA ARG A 85 2.97 -11.00 14.76
C ARG A 85 2.54 -10.14 15.94
N GLY A 86 1.69 -10.72 16.79
CA GLY A 86 1.37 -10.15 18.09
C GLY A 86 2.53 -10.30 19.10
N GLU A 87 2.40 -9.73 20.28
CA GLU A 87 3.37 -9.85 21.37
C GLU A 87 3.54 -11.30 21.83
N ASP A 88 2.52 -12.14 21.67
CA ASP A 88 2.53 -13.58 21.96
C ASP A 88 3.15 -14.43 20.82
N GLY A 89 3.65 -13.78 19.77
CA GLY A 89 4.24 -14.41 18.58
C GLY A 89 3.24 -14.99 17.59
N LYS A 90 1.93 -14.97 17.88
CA LYS A 90 0.90 -15.47 16.97
C LYS A 90 0.57 -14.46 15.87
N LEU A 91 -0.03 -14.95 14.79
CA LEU A 91 -0.55 -14.10 13.74
C LEU A 91 -1.72 -13.27 14.25
N LYS A 92 -1.79 -12.04 13.79
CA LYS A 92 -2.93 -11.13 13.93
C LYS A 92 -3.14 -10.35 12.65
N THR A 93 -4.37 -9.99 12.39
CA THR A 93 -4.75 -9.08 11.31
C THR A 93 -4.70 -7.64 11.82
N VAL A 94 -4.18 -6.72 10.99
CA VAL A 94 -4.11 -5.28 11.27
C VAL A 94 -4.65 -4.54 10.06
N TRP A 95 -5.56 -3.60 10.24
CA TRP A 95 -6.09 -2.78 9.17
C TRP A 95 -5.05 -1.78 8.63
N TYR A 96 -5.16 -1.37 7.37
CA TYR A 96 -4.28 -0.37 6.78
C TYR A 96 -4.39 0.97 7.49
N HIS A 97 -5.62 1.41 7.83
CA HIS A 97 -5.83 2.65 8.56
C HIS A 97 -5.21 2.64 9.96
N GLU A 98 -4.99 1.49 10.57
CA GLU A 98 -4.30 1.34 11.86
C GLU A 98 -2.78 1.33 11.68
N GLU A 99 -2.27 0.49 10.77
CA GLU A 99 -0.81 0.33 10.53
C GLU A 99 -0.18 1.62 9.99
N TYR A 100 -0.88 2.29 9.07
CA TYR A 100 -0.40 3.49 8.38
C TYR A 100 -1.09 4.76 8.85
N ALA A 101 -1.63 4.78 10.07
CA ALA A 101 -2.50 5.83 10.61
C ALA A 101 -1.96 7.24 10.38
N GLU A 102 -0.67 7.48 10.65
CA GLU A 102 -0.05 8.80 10.51
C GLU A 102 -0.01 9.27 9.05
N ASN A 103 0.36 8.40 8.13
CA ASN A 103 0.42 8.71 6.70
C ASN A 103 -0.99 8.91 6.13
N ILE A 104 -1.91 8.03 6.49
CA ILE A 104 -3.32 8.08 6.07
C ILE A 104 -3.98 9.38 6.52
N ASP A 105 -3.78 9.80 7.78
CA ASP A 105 -4.36 11.05 8.26
C ASP A 105 -3.82 12.27 7.49
N LYS A 106 -2.53 12.28 7.16
CA LYS A 106 -1.95 13.33 6.31
C LYS A 106 -2.54 13.33 4.89
N ILE A 107 -2.68 12.14 4.26
CA ILE A 107 -3.29 12.01 2.93
C ILE A 107 -4.73 12.53 2.98
N ALA A 108 -5.52 12.06 3.94
CA ALA A 108 -6.92 12.46 4.09
C ALA A 108 -7.08 13.98 4.26
N ARG A 109 -6.25 14.63 5.08
CA ARG A 109 -6.25 16.10 5.23
C ARG A 109 -5.91 16.83 3.93
N TYR A 110 -4.99 16.29 3.11
CA TYR A 110 -4.70 16.90 1.80
C TYR A 110 -5.89 16.75 0.84
N LEU A 111 -6.60 15.62 0.85
CA LEU A 111 -7.81 15.43 0.06
C LEU A 111 -8.94 16.38 0.50
N GLU A 112 -9.15 16.52 1.80
CA GLU A 112 -10.12 17.46 2.39
C GLU A 112 -9.79 18.91 2.00
N SER A 113 -8.50 19.28 2.08
CA SER A 113 -8.04 20.60 1.65
C SER A 113 -8.29 20.85 0.17
N ALA A 114 -7.96 19.87 -0.69
CA ALA A 114 -8.21 19.94 -2.13
C ALA A 114 -9.73 20.06 -2.44
N ALA A 115 -10.57 19.38 -1.65
CA ALA A 115 -12.02 19.47 -1.78
C ALA A 115 -12.55 20.88 -1.56
N THR A 116 -11.90 21.69 -0.71
CA THR A 116 -12.29 23.10 -0.51
C THR A 116 -11.90 24.00 -1.69
N MET A 117 -10.92 23.59 -2.49
CA MET A 117 -10.36 24.39 -3.59
C MET A 117 -11.03 24.10 -4.94
N THR A 118 -11.69 22.95 -5.09
CA THR A 118 -12.37 22.60 -6.35
C THR A 118 -13.73 23.26 -6.46
N ILE A 119 -14.04 23.74 -7.68
CA ILE A 119 -15.36 24.26 -8.06
C ILE A 119 -16.31 23.16 -8.56
N LYS A 120 -15.79 21.96 -8.82
CA LYS A 120 -16.53 20.81 -9.31
C LYS A 120 -17.11 20.02 -8.16
N GLU A 121 -18.44 19.94 -8.07
CA GLU A 121 -19.11 19.25 -6.97
C GLU A 121 -18.83 17.73 -6.97
N SER A 122 -18.78 17.10 -8.15
CA SER A 122 -18.47 15.69 -8.31
C SER A 122 -17.05 15.36 -7.76
N VAL A 123 -16.06 16.19 -8.08
CA VAL A 123 -14.69 16.06 -7.58
C VAL A 123 -14.63 16.27 -6.07
N ARG A 124 -15.33 17.30 -5.56
CA ARG A 124 -15.40 17.56 -4.12
C ARG A 124 -15.96 16.36 -3.36
N ASN A 125 -17.08 15.83 -3.85
CA ASN A 125 -17.73 14.66 -3.24
C ASN A 125 -16.79 13.45 -3.21
N TYR A 126 -16.11 13.16 -4.31
CA TYR A 126 -15.12 12.08 -4.36
C TYR A 126 -13.99 12.29 -3.34
N LEU A 127 -13.37 13.48 -3.32
CA LEU A 127 -12.24 13.76 -2.44
C LEU A 127 -12.59 13.58 -0.96
N LEU A 128 -13.77 14.06 -0.54
CA LEU A 128 -14.24 13.91 0.84
C LEU A 128 -14.52 12.46 1.18
N LYS A 129 -15.26 11.73 0.32
CA LYS A 129 -15.55 10.31 0.53
C LYS A 129 -14.27 9.46 0.51
N ARG A 130 -13.30 9.80 -0.34
CA ARG A 130 -12.01 9.09 -0.38
C ARG A 130 -11.17 9.35 0.88
N ALA A 131 -11.23 10.55 1.44
CA ALA A 131 -10.59 10.85 2.72
C ALA A 131 -11.18 10.00 3.86
N ASP A 132 -12.50 9.85 3.90
CA ASP A 132 -13.18 8.99 4.87
C ASP A 132 -12.86 7.50 4.63
N ALA A 133 -12.85 7.06 3.37
CA ALA A 133 -12.52 5.69 2.99
C ALA A 133 -11.12 5.28 3.44
N LEU A 134 -10.14 6.16 3.28
CA LEU A 134 -8.77 5.91 3.73
C LEU A 134 -8.68 5.73 5.26
N ARG A 135 -9.53 6.41 6.03
CA ARG A 135 -9.56 6.30 7.50
C ARG A 135 -10.33 5.09 8.02
N THR A 136 -11.10 4.42 7.17
CA THR A 136 -12.01 3.33 7.58
C THR A 136 -11.77 2.02 6.85
N ASP A 137 -10.96 2.05 5.77
CA ASP A 137 -10.78 0.96 4.80
C ASP A 137 -12.10 0.50 4.13
N ASP A 138 -13.16 1.35 4.15
CA ASP A 138 -14.40 1.13 3.41
C ASP A 138 -14.43 2.06 2.17
N TYR A 139 -14.12 1.50 1.01
CA TYR A 139 -13.92 2.25 -0.23
C TYR A 139 -15.18 2.35 -1.11
N TYR A 140 -16.24 1.58 -0.83
CA TYR A 140 -17.38 1.43 -1.73
C TYR A 140 -18.04 2.78 -2.13
N GLU A 141 -18.35 3.62 -1.15
CA GLU A 141 -18.99 4.91 -1.41
C GLU A 141 -18.09 5.90 -2.16
N SER A 142 -16.78 5.83 -1.92
CA SER A 142 -15.81 6.67 -2.63
C SER A 142 -15.59 6.20 -4.06
N ASP A 143 -15.67 4.90 -4.34
CA ASP A 143 -15.58 4.34 -5.68
C ASP A 143 -16.79 4.72 -6.52
N LEU A 144 -18.01 4.69 -5.95
CA LEU A 144 -19.20 5.21 -6.60
C LEU A 144 -19.07 6.70 -6.93
N ALA A 145 -18.54 7.51 -5.99
CA ALA A 145 -18.32 8.93 -6.23
C ALA A 145 -17.26 9.19 -7.32
N TRP A 146 -16.23 8.35 -7.42
CA TRP A 146 -15.26 8.40 -8.52
C TRP A 146 -15.92 8.14 -9.88
N MET A 147 -16.78 7.14 -9.96
CA MET A 147 -17.54 6.82 -11.19
C MET A 147 -18.45 7.98 -11.64
N ASP A 148 -18.87 8.83 -10.73
CA ASP A 148 -19.73 9.98 -11.00
C ASP A 148 -18.96 11.25 -11.43
N MET A 149 -17.63 11.26 -11.38
CA MET A 149 -16.79 12.40 -11.81
C MET A 149 -16.73 12.59 -13.34
N LYS A 150 -17.82 12.42 -14.04
CA LYS A 150 -17.89 12.48 -15.52
C LYS A 150 -17.72 13.89 -16.12
N ASP A 151 -17.89 14.93 -15.31
CA ASP A 151 -17.81 16.33 -15.71
C ASP A 151 -16.43 16.96 -15.45
N SER A 152 -15.47 16.19 -14.94
CA SER A 152 -14.12 16.64 -14.68
C SER A 152 -13.18 16.36 -15.86
N LYS A 153 -12.24 17.30 -16.09
CA LYS A 153 -11.14 17.10 -17.04
C LYS A 153 -9.93 16.40 -16.40
N MET A 154 -9.91 16.34 -15.08
CA MET A 154 -8.89 15.61 -14.33
C MET A 154 -9.52 14.35 -13.76
N ASP A 155 -8.79 13.27 -13.88
CA ASP A 155 -9.08 12.03 -13.20
C ASP A 155 -8.07 11.84 -12.06
N LEU A 156 -8.56 11.40 -10.90
CA LEU A 156 -7.74 11.15 -9.72
C LEU A 156 -8.18 9.85 -9.08
N VAL A 157 -7.25 8.91 -9.02
CA VAL A 157 -7.43 7.65 -8.30
C VAL A 157 -6.35 7.58 -7.23
N ILE A 158 -6.74 7.37 -5.98
CA ILE A 158 -5.81 7.25 -4.85
C ILE A 158 -6.35 6.23 -3.85
N GLY A 159 -5.49 5.34 -3.39
CA GLY A 159 -5.82 4.30 -2.42
C GLY A 159 -5.26 2.93 -2.83
N PRO A 160 -5.56 1.88 -2.06
CA PRO A 160 -5.18 0.51 -2.36
C PRO A 160 -6.09 -0.04 -3.48
N ILE A 161 -5.52 -0.33 -4.65
CA ILE A 161 -6.28 -0.70 -5.85
C ILE A 161 -5.68 -1.94 -6.51
N GLU A 162 -4.35 -2.07 -6.50
CA GLU A 162 -3.62 -3.10 -7.24
C GLU A 162 -3.13 -4.20 -6.30
N ASP A 163 -3.31 -5.46 -6.65
CA ASP A 163 -3.03 -6.65 -5.82
C ASP A 163 -1.81 -7.48 -6.25
N TYR A 164 -1.11 -7.11 -7.31
CA TYR A 164 0.00 -7.89 -7.89
C TYR A 164 1.27 -7.95 -7.01
N GLU A 165 1.35 -7.18 -5.94
CA GLU A 165 2.46 -7.26 -4.98
C GLU A 165 2.35 -8.47 -4.04
N ASP A 166 1.14 -8.98 -3.79
CA ASP A 166 0.88 -10.14 -2.94
C ASP A 166 1.03 -11.45 -3.73
N GLY A 167 2.25 -11.98 -3.81
CA GLY A 167 2.53 -13.26 -4.45
C GLY A 167 2.14 -14.49 -3.62
N ILE A 168 1.60 -14.34 -2.40
CA ILE A 168 1.16 -15.46 -1.54
C ILE A 168 -0.30 -15.82 -1.80
N ASN A 169 -1.19 -14.84 -1.76
CA ASN A 169 -2.64 -15.05 -1.89
C ASN A 169 -3.26 -14.22 -3.02
N GLY A 170 -2.58 -13.21 -3.56
CA GLY A 170 -3.09 -12.33 -4.62
C GLY A 170 -4.30 -11.51 -4.18
N VAL A 171 -4.33 -11.04 -2.93
CA VAL A 171 -5.50 -10.33 -2.38
C VAL A 171 -5.16 -9.01 -1.69
N LYS A 172 -3.93 -8.85 -1.20
CA LYS A 172 -3.52 -7.60 -0.53
C LYS A 172 -3.18 -6.53 -1.57
N THR A 173 -3.72 -5.33 -1.37
CA THR A 173 -3.64 -4.20 -2.31
C THR A 173 -2.75 -3.07 -1.80
#